data_f0713ea60e89a06ac10a164bc9014357
#
_entry.id   f0713ea60e89a06ac10a164bc9014357
#
_cell.length_a   1.000
_cell.length_b   1.000
_cell.length_c   1.000
_cell.angle_alpha   90.00
_cell.angle_beta   90.00
_cell.angle_gamma   90.00
#
_symmetry.space_group_name_H-M   'P 1'
#
loop_
_entity.id
_entity.type
_entity.pdbx_description
1 polymer ?
#
loop_
_entity_poly.entity_id
_entity_poly.type
_entity_poly.pdbx_seq_one_letter_code
_entity_poly.pdbx_strand_id
1 'polypeptide(L)'
;MPTPHDVPASILIERLARYLKDNVTEVEPPPWAEFVKTGSHKERPPQNLDWWFTRCASLLRKIYLKGPIGVEHLRAEYGGRKDFGARPEHVRKGGGAIIRKALQQLEAAGLIETVKGKGRIISREGRRLLDRLSTEIKKELEKQIPELKKY
;
A
#
# COMPACT_ATOMS: atom_id res chain seq x y z
N MET A 1 21.13 8.54 -0.89
CA MET A 1 20.12 8.18 -1.89
C MET A 1 18.73 8.27 -1.28
N PRO A 2 17.76 8.95 -1.91
CA PRO A 2 16.41 9.06 -1.34
C PRO A 2 15.72 7.70 -1.26
N THR A 3 15.01 7.51 -0.15
CA THR A 3 14.23 6.31 0.11
C THR A 3 12.77 6.70 0.38
N PRO A 4 11.84 5.73 0.48
CA PRO A 4 10.46 6.04 0.84
C PRO A 4 10.29 6.79 2.17
N HIS A 5 11.29 6.76 3.05
CA HIS A 5 11.28 7.56 4.28
C HIS A 5 11.42 9.07 4.04
N ASP A 6 12.00 9.45 2.90
CA ASP A 6 12.40 10.82 2.60
C ASP A 6 11.37 11.61 1.78
N VAL A 7 10.30 10.97 1.34
CA VAL A 7 9.28 11.57 0.48
C VAL A 7 7.89 11.47 1.11
N PRO A 8 6.95 12.38 0.76
CA PRO A 8 5.59 12.29 1.27
C PRO A 8 4.89 11.01 0.84
N ALA A 9 4.20 10.36 1.79
CA ALA A 9 3.54 9.09 1.54
C ALA A 9 2.47 9.18 0.44
N SER A 10 1.67 10.24 0.44
CA SER A 10 0.58 10.40 -0.53
C SER A 10 1.09 10.45 -1.97
N ILE A 11 2.17 11.18 -2.20
CA ILE A 11 2.76 11.32 -3.54
C ILE A 11 3.37 9.98 -3.99
N LEU A 12 4.10 9.33 -3.10
CA LEU A 12 4.71 8.03 -3.41
C LEU A 12 3.65 6.97 -3.72
N ILE A 13 2.61 6.88 -2.90
CA ILE A 13 1.53 5.91 -3.09
C ILE A 13 0.80 6.16 -4.41
N GLU A 14 0.48 7.40 -4.73
CA GLU A 14 -0.18 7.75 -5.98
C GLU A 14 0.66 7.37 -7.20
N ARG A 15 1.94 7.70 -7.18
CA ARG A 15 2.85 7.38 -8.28
C ARG A 15 3.08 5.88 -8.42
N LEU A 16 3.25 5.18 -7.32
CA LEU A 16 3.42 3.73 -7.30
C LEU A 16 2.15 3.02 -7.80
N ALA A 17 0.97 3.50 -7.40
CA ALA A 17 -0.30 2.94 -7.88
C ALA A 17 -0.42 3.05 -9.39
N ARG A 18 -0.05 4.20 -9.95
CA ARG A 18 -0.05 4.43 -11.40
C ARG A 18 0.94 3.50 -12.10
N TYR A 19 2.13 3.32 -11.54
CA TYR A 19 3.12 2.39 -12.07
C TYR A 19 2.60 0.95 -12.08
N LEU A 20 1.98 0.50 -10.99
CA LEU A 20 1.43 -0.85 -10.90
C LEU A 20 0.32 -1.07 -11.94
N LYS A 21 -0.53 -0.08 -12.13
CA LYS A 21 -1.62 -0.16 -13.11
C LYS A 21 -1.09 -0.26 -14.53
N ASP A 22 -0.06 0.50 -14.87
CA ASP A 22 0.44 0.62 -16.24
C ASP A 22 1.47 -0.45 -16.62
N ASN A 23 2.24 -0.96 -15.65
CA ASN A 23 3.42 -1.77 -15.95
C ASN A 23 3.42 -3.17 -15.33
N VAL A 24 2.55 -3.45 -14.37
CA VAL A 24 2.53 -4.74 -13.67
C VAL A 24 1.22 -5.46 -13.94
N THR A 25 1.27 -6.48 -14.81
CA THR A 25 0.09 -7.21 -15.24
C THR A 25 -0.46 -8.15 -14.18
N GLU A 26 0.37 -8.62 -13.25
CA GLU A 26 -0.03 -9.49 -12.15
C GLU A 26 -0.91 -8.79 -11.11
N VAL A 27 -0.85 -7.46 -11.06
CA VAL A 27 -1.66 -6.65 -10.15
C VAL A 27 -2.88 -6.14 -10.90
N GLU A 28 -4.04 -6.69 -10.56
CA GLU A 28 -5.32 -6.28 -11.15
C GLU A 28 -6.45 -6.45 -10.14
N PRO A 29 -7.51 -5.62 -10.19
CA PRO A 29 -8.64 -5.79 -9.30
C PRO A 29 -9.32 -7.14 -9.53
N PRO A 30 -9.58 -7.93 -8.47
CA PRO A 30 -10.34 -9.17 -8.62
C PRO A 30 -11.81 -8.87 -8.98
N PRO A 31 -12.56 -9.86 -9.50
CA PRO A 31 -13.96 -9.63 -9.92
C PRO A 31 -14.86 -9.08 -8.80
N TRP A 32 -14.59 -9.47 -7.55
CA TRP A 32 -15.39 -9.04 -6.40
C TRP A 32 -15.02 -7.63 -5.89
N ALA A 33 -13.98 -7.00 -6.44
CA ALA A 33 -13.50 -5.69 -5.98
C ALA A 33 -14.55 -4.59 -6.10
N GLU A 34 -15.47 -4.69 -7.06
CA GLU A 34 -16.53 -3.71 -7.27
C GLU A 34 -17.58 -3.67 -6.15
N PHE A 35 -17.71 -4.76 -5.40
CA PHE A 35 -18.84 -4.97 -4.50
C PHE A 35 -18.48 -4.94 -3.02
N VAL A 36 -17.19 -4.88 -2.68
CA VAL A 36 -16.75 -5.04 -1.30
C VAL A 36 -16.33 -3.73 -0.66
N LYS A 37 -16.54 -3.65 0.66
CA LYS A 37 -15.94 -2.60 1.49
C LYS A 37 -14.53 -3.02 1.87
N THR A 38 -13.66 -2.05 2.10
CA THR A 38 -12.27 -2.33 2.49
C THR A 38 -12.14 -2.78 3.94
N GLY A 39 -13.21 -2.71 4.70
CA GLY A 39 -13.28 -3.21 6.07
C GLY A 39 -14.68 -3.07 6.61
N SER A 40 -15.01 -3.82 7.67
CA SER A 40 -16.32 -3.79 8.30
C SER A 40 -16.64 -2.43 8.95
N HIS A 41 -15.62 -1.62 9.23
CA HIS A 41 -15.75 -0.29 9.81
C HIS A 41 -16.15 0.78 8.77
N LYS A 42 -16.07 0.48 7.49
CA LYS A 42 -16.44 1.39 6.41
C LYS A 42 -17.95 1.34 6.16
N GLU A 43 -18.56 2.48 5.90
CA GLU A 43 -19.98 2.58 5.59
C GLU A 43 -20.28 2.19 4.15
N ARG A 44 -19.39 2.55 3.23
CA ARG A 44 -19.59 2.38 1.79
C ARG A 44 -18.37 1.74 1.14
N PRO A 45 -18.57 1.02 0.01
CA PRO A 45 -17.45 0.56 -0.79
C PRO A 45 -16.75 1.73 -1.48
N PRO A 46 -15.48 1.56 -1.90
CA PRO A 46 -14.79 2.59 -2.67
C PRO A 46 -15.52 2.92 -3.98
N GLN A 47 -15.50 4.18 -4.38
CA GLN A 47 -16.22 4.64 -5.58
C GLN A 47 -15.44 4.39 -6.86
N ASN A 48 -14.11 4.32 -6.81
CA ASN A 48 -13.23 4.15 -7.96
C ASN A 48 -12.52 2.81 -7.90
N LEU A 49 -12.62 1.98 -8.96
CA LEU A 49 -11.94 0.68 -9.05
C LEU A 49 -10.43 0.75 -8.92
N ASP A 50 -9.82 1.89 -9.21
CA ASP A 50 -8.39 2.09 -9.06
C ASP A 50 -7.94 2.06 -7.59
N TRP A 51 -8.87 1.98 -6.64
CA TRP A 51 -8.54 1.81 -5.24
C TRP A 51 -7.69 0.58 -4.97
N TRP A 52 -7.84 -0.46 -5.80
CA TRP A 52 -7.04 -1.68 -5.68
C TRP A 52 -5.55 -1.39 -5.84
N PHE A 53 -5.19 -0.64 -6.88
CA PHE A 53 -3.80 -0.26 -7.12
C PHE A 53 -3.26 0.64 -6.01
N THR A 54 -4.07 1.54 -5.51
CA THR A 54 -3.71 2.39 -4.38
C THR A 54 -3.44 1.57 -3.12
N ARG A 55 -4.28 0.55 -2.86
CA ARG A 55 -4.07 -0.35 -1.72
C ARG A 55 -2.79 -1.17 -1.89
N CYS A 56 -2.54 -1.70 -3.06
CA CYS A 56 -1.32 -2.44 -3.36
C CYS A 56 -0.08 -1.56 -3.17
N ALA A 57 -0.12 -0.32 -3.64
CA ALA A 57 0.97 0.64 -3.46
C ALA A 57 1.21 0.96 -1.99
N SER A 58 0.15 1.17 -1.24
CA SER A 58 0.23 1.43 0.20
C SER A 58 0.83 0.23 0.95
N LEU A 59 0.44 -0.99 0.59
CA LEU A 59 1.00 -2.21 1.17
C LEU A 59 2.50 -2.33 0.90
N LEU A 60 2.94 -2.09 -0.33
CA LEU A 60 4.37 -2.10 -0.68
C LEU A 60 5.15 -1.12 0.18
N ARG A 61 4.64 0.10 0.31
CA ARG A 61 5.30 1.12 1.13
C ARG A 61 5.41 0.66 2.59
N LYS A 62 4.35 0.13 3.17
CA LYS A 62 4.36 -0.33 4.56
C LYS A 62 5.31 -1.50 4.78
N ILE A 63 5.36 -2.43 3.85
CA ILE A 63 6.29 -3.56 3.91
C ILE A 63 7.74 -3.06 3.85
N TYR A 64 8.03 -2.08 3.00
CA TYR A 64 9.36 -1.47 2.92
C TYR A 64 9.77 -0.84 4.26
N LEU A 65 8.85 -0.09 4.88
CA LEU A 65 9.14 0.67 6.10
C LEU A 65 9.15 -0.18 7.37
N LYS A 66 8.28 -1.18 7.44
CA LYS A 66 8.00 -1.93 8.68
C LYS A 66 8.28 -3.42 8.59
N GLY A 67 8.61 -3.94 7.42
CA GLY A 67 8.80 -5.37 7.25
C GLY A 67 9.89 -5.99 8.13
N PRO A 68 9.81 -7.27 8.45
CA PRO A 68 8.76 -8.20 8.04
C PRO A 68 7.43 -7.94 8.76
N ILE A 69 6.32 -8.11 8.06
CA ILE A 69 4.99 -7.83 8.61
C ILE A 69 3.97 -8.84 8.07
N GLY A 70 3.10 -9.32 8.96
CA GLY A 70 2.08 -10.31 8.63
C GLY A 70 0.73 -9.68 8.26
N VAL A 71 -0.18 -10.51 7.73
CA VAL A 71 -1.52 -10.08 7.31
C VAL A 71 -2.32 -9.46 8.46
N GLU A 72 -2.28 -10.07 9.65
CA GLU A 72 -3.04 -9.54 10.79
C GLU A 72 -2.56 -8.16 11.23
N HIS A 73 -1.25 -7.91 11.21
CA HIS A 73 -0.69 -6.59 11.47
C HIS A 73 -1.15 -5.57 10.43
N LEU A 74 -1.15 -5.96 9.16
CA LEU A 74 -1.61 -5.09 8.08
C LEU A 74 -3.11 -4.81 8.19
N ARG A 75 -3.91 -5.78 8.60
CA ARG A 75 -5.33 -5.56 8.87
C ARG A 75 -5.54 -4.49 9.93
N ALA A 76 -4.74 -4.53 10.99
CA ALA A 76 -4.80 -3.52 12.05
C ALA A 76 -4.43 -2.13 11.52
N GLU A 77 -3.43 -2.04 10.64
CA GLU A 77 -3.00 -0.77 10.02
C GLU A 77 -4.10 -0.15 9.16
N TYR A 78 -4.93 -0.95 8.51
CA TYR A 78 -6.02 -0.49 7.66
C TYR A 78 -7.39 -0.54 8.32
N GLY A 79 -7.41 -0.79 9.62
CA GLY A 79 -8.63 -0.80 10.40
C GLY A 79 -9.06 0.61 10.82
N GLY A 80 -10.15 0.66 11.54
CA GLY A 80 -10.67 1.91 12.05
C GLY A 80 -11.83 1.65 13.03
N ARG A 81 -12.44 2.72 13.47
CA ARG A 81 -13.55 2.68 14.41
C ARG A 81 -14.85 2.35 13.68
N LYS A 82 -15.55 1.33 14.15
CA LYS A 82 -16.86 0.97 13.60
C LYS A 82 -17.96 1.57 14.45
N ASP A 83 -18.88 2.25 13.78
CA ASP A 83 -20.10 2.79 14.38
C ASP A 83 -21.17 1.69 14.42
N PHE A 84 -21.68 1.39 15.63
CA PHE A 84 -22.73 0.40 15.86
C PHE A 84 -24.11 1.05 16.05
N GLY A 85 -24.25 2.34 15.77
CA GLY A 85 -25.49 3.08 16.00
C GLY A 85 -25.69 3.42 17.47
N ALA A 86 -26.60 2.74 18.15
CA ALA A 86 -26.92 2.99 19.56
C ALA A 86 -25.86 2.48 20.54
N ARG A 87 -24.98 1.57 20.10
CA ARG A 87 -23.90 1.05 20.93
C ARG A 87 -22.61 1.85 20.76
N PRO A 88 -21.70 1.85 21.77
CA PRO A 88 -20.41 2.52 21.63
C PRO A 88 -19.59 1.99 20.46
N GLU A 89 -18.81 2.87 19.85
CA GLU A 89 -17.92 2.51 18.76
C GLU A 89 -16.75 1.63 19.24
N HIS A 90 -16.35 0.68 18.42
CA HIS A 90 -15.20 -0.20 18.68
C HIS A 90 -14.29 -0.26 17.45
N VAL A 91 -13.00 -0.46 17.70
CA VAL A 91 -12.00 -0.61 16.64
C VAL A 91 -12.19 -1.97 15.93
N ARG A 92 -12.18 -1.95 14.60
CA ARG A 92 -12.23 -3.14 13.76
C ARG A 92 -11.06 -3.15 12.80
N LYS A 93 -10.53 -4.33 12.53
CA LYS A 93 -9.45 -4.51 11.54
C LYS A 93 -10.01 -4.39 10.12
N GLY A 94 -9.16 -4.03 9.18
CA GLY A 94 -9.51 -3.98 7.77
C GLY A 94 -9.78 -5.37 7.19
N GLY A 95 -10.28 -5.43 5.94
CA GLY A 95 -10.61 -6.67 5.27
C GLY A 95 -9.40 -7.55 4.98
N GLY A 96 -9.38 -8.78 5.53
CA GLY A 96 -8.26 -9.69 5.36
C GLY A 96 -8.14 -10.28 3.96
N ALA A 97 -9.27 -10.52 3.28
CA ALA A 97 -9.27 -11.06 1.92
C ALA A 97 -8.61 -10.10 0.93
N ILE A 98 -8.87 -8.79 1.07
CA ILE A 98 -8.27 -7.76 0.24
C ILE A 98 -6.75 -7.76 0.41
N ILE A 99 -6.28 -7.74 1.64
CA ILE A 99 -4.84 -7.71 1.95
C ILE A 99 -4.14 -8.97 1.46
N ARG A 100 -4.71 -10.15 1.73
CA ARG A 100 -4.13 -11.41 1.27
C ARG A 100 -4.03 -11.49 -0.24
N LYS A 101 -5.10 -11.12 -0.95
CA LYS A 101 -5.10 -11.17 -2.42
C LYS A 101 -4.10 -10.17 -3.00
N ALA A 102 -4.05 -8.97 -2.46
CA ALA A 102 -3.09 -7.96 -2.87
C ALA A 102 -1.65 -8.44 -2.66
N LEU A 103 -1.35 -9.03 -1.50
CA LEU A 103 -0.02 -9.57 -1.21
C LEU A 103 0.35 -10.72 -2.15
N GLN A 104 -0.60 -11.60 -2.46
CA GLN A 104 -0.37 -12.68 -3.42
C GLN A 104 -0.03 -12.15 -4.80
N GLN A 105 -0.71 -11.11 -5.26
CA GLN A 105 -0.43 -10.47 -6.55
C GLN A 105 0.95 -9.80 -6.56
N LEU A 106 1.31 -9.09 -5.50
CA LEU A 106 2.62 -8.46 -5.38
C LEU A 106 3.75 -9.48 -5.31
N GLU A 107 3.53 -10.60 -4.65
CA GLU A 107 4.50 -11.70 -4.61
C GLU A 107 4.67 -12.34 -5.98
N ALA A 108 3.57 -12.56 -6.71
CA ALA A 108 3.62 -13.07 -8.09
C ALA A 108 4.38 -12.12 -9.02
N ALA A 109 4.29 -10.81 -8.78
CA ALA A 109 5.04 -9.80 -9.53
C ALA A 109 6.51 -9.71 -9.12
N GLY A 110 6.92 -10.42 -8.06
CA GLY A 110 8.31 -10.41 -7.60
C GLY A 110 8.70 -9.20 -6.75
N LEU A 111 7.72 -8.42 -6.29
CA LEU A 111 8.00 -7.20 -5.52
C LEU A 111 8.10 -7.45 -4.02
N ILE A 112 7.55 -8.54 -3.52
CA ILE A 112 7.66 -8.94 -2.12
C ILE A 112 7.98 -10.42 -2.02
N GLU A 113 8.45 -10.84 -0.85
CA GLU A 113 8.77 -12.23 -0.54
C GLU A 113 8.13 -12.63 0.79
N THR A 114 7.78 -13.91 0.92
CA THR A 114 7.27 -14.45 2.17
C THR A 114 8.42 -15.09 2.95
N VAL A 115 8.55 -14.70 4.23
CA VAL A 115 9.49 -15.33 5.17
C VAL A 115 8.69 -16.15 6.17
N LYS A 116 8.93 -17.44 6.20
CA LYS A 116 8.18 -18.36 7.08
C LYS A 116 8.31 -17.93 8.54
N GLY A 117 7.18 -17.78 9.20
CA GLY A 117 7.10 -17.40 10.61
C GLY A 117 7.28 -15.91 10.90
N LYS A 118 7.60 -15.09 9.91
CA LYS A 118 7.82 -13.64 10.10
C LYS A 118 6.88 -12.75 9.30
N GLY A 119 6.35 -13.23 8.19
CA GLY A 119 5.46 -12.48 7.31
C GLY A 119 6.10 -12.10 5.99
N ARG A 120 5.75 -10.95 5.45
CA ARG A 120 6.25 -10.48 4.14
C ARG A 120 7.33 -9.44 4.30
N ILE A 121 8.33 -9.54 3.43
CA ILE A 121 9.42 -8.55 3.34
C ILE A 121 9.48 -8.04 1.90
N ILE A 122 10.06 -6.84 1.75
CA ILE A 122 10.28 -6.28 0.42
C ILE A 122 11.37 -7.11 -0.29
N SER A 123 11.15 -7.41 -1.58
CA SER A 123 12.17 -8.07 -2.38
C SER A 123 13.21 -7.06 -2.85
N ARG A 124 14.30 -7.57 -3.43
CA ARG A 124 15.34 -6.72 -4.00
C ARG A 124 14.77 -5.81 -5.12
N GLU A 125 13.91 -6.36 -5.96
CA GLU A 125 13.29 -5.60 -7.06
C GLU A 125 12.27 -4.59 -6.54
N GLY A 126 11.49 -4.94 -5.53
CA GLY A 126 10.56 -4.02 -4.89
C GLY A 126 11.28 -2.85 -4.25
N ARG A 127 12.38 -3.12 -3.55
CA ARG A 127 13.21 -2.07 -2.96
C ARG A 127 13.78 -1.14 -4.02
N ARG A 128 14.28 -1.70 -5.11
CA ARG A 128 14.81 -0.93 -6.24
C ARG A 128 13.74 -0.01 -6.85
N LEU A 129 12.55 -0.55 -7.06
CA LEU A 129 11.42 0.23 -7.60
C LEU A 129 11.05 1.40 -6.70
N LEU A 130 10.88 1.15 -5.41
CA LEU A 130 10.51 2.18 -4.45
C LEU A 130 11.57 3.25 -4.30
N ASP A 131 12.84 2.87 -4.28
CA ASP A 131 13.96 3.81 -4.18
C ASP A 131 14.05 4.68 -5.44
N ARG A 132 13.83 4.09 -6.62
CA ARG A 132 13.82 4.84 -7.88
C ARG A 132 12.70 5.87 -7.92
N LEU A 133 11.48 5.48 -7.55
CA LEU A 133 10.35 6.41 -7.53
C LEU A 133 10.55 7.51 -6.50
N SER A 134 11.12 7.18 -5.35
CA SER A 134 11.44 8.16 -4.31
C SER A 134 12.47 9.18 -4.81
N THR A 135 13.47 8.72 -5.55
CA THR A 135 14.49 9.60 -6.15
C THR A 135 13.85 10.57 -7.17
N GLU A 136 12.97 10.05 -8.02
CA GLU A 136 12.25 10.87 -9.00
C GLU A 136 11.38 11.93 -8.33
N ILE A 137 10.66 11.55 -7.29
CA ILE A 137 9.78 12.45 -6.53
C ILE A 137 10.60 13.54 -5.85
N LYS A 138 11.72 13.16 -5.23
CA LYS A 138 12.59 14.14 -4.56
C LYS A 138 13.14 15.16 -5.54
N LYS A 139 13.58 14.73 -6.73
CA LYS A 139 14.06 15.64 -7.77
C LYS A 139 12.98 16.62 -8.22
N GLU A 140 11.74 16.16 -8.38
CA GLU A 140 10.62 17.02 -8.73
C GLU A 140 10.32 18.04 -7.63
N LEU A 141 10.34 17.61 -6.37
CA LEU A 141 10.10 18.48 -5.23
C LEU A 141 11.23 19.51 -5.05
N GLU A 142 12.47 19.14 -5.34
CA GLU A 142 13.61 20.07 -5.31
C GLU A 142 13.47 21.18 -6.34
N LYS A 143 12.83 20.92 -7.48
CA LYS A 143 12.54 21.94 -8.49
C LYS A 143 11.50 22.93 -8.01
N GLN A 144 10.53 22.46 -7.24
CA GLN A 144 9.46 23.31 -6.68
C GLN A 144 9.92 24.04 -5.42
N ILE A 145 10.75 23.40 -4.61
CA ILE A 145 11.27 23.94 -3.35
C ILE A 145 12.79 23.78 -3.33
N PRO A 146 13.54 24.79 -3.84
CA PRO A 146 15.01 24.68 -3.97
C PRO A 146 15.74 24.41 -2.66
N GLU A 147 15.15 24.78 -1.52
CA GLU A 147 15.76 24.54 -0.21
C GLU A 147 15.96 23.07 0.14
N LEU A 148 15.19 22.18 -0.48
CA LEU A 148 15.29 20.74 -0.23
C LEU A 148 16.61 20.14 -0.71
N LYS A 149 17.35 20.82 -1.57
CA LYS A 149 18.66 20.34 -2.04
C LYS A 149 19.69 20.24 -0.91
N LYS A 150 19.45 20.92 0.20
CA LYS A 150 20.33 20.87 1.37
C LYS A 150 20.22 19.57 2.16
N TYR A 151 19.18 18.78 1.92
CA TYR A 151 18.87 17.57 2.68
C TYR A 151 18.96 16.29 1.80
#